data_09ba143263c20ff300eb6939520bf1cd
#
_entry.id   09ba143263c20ff300eb6939520bf1cd
#
_cell.length_a   1.000
_cell.length_b   1.000
_cell.length_c   1.000
_cell.angle_alpha   90.00
_cell.angle_beta   90.00
_cell.angle_gamma   90.00
#
_symmetry.space_group_name_H-M   'P 1'
#
loop_
_entity.id
_entity.type
_entity.pdbx_description
1 polymer ?
#
loop_
_entity_poly.entity_id
_entity_poly.type
_entity_poly.pdbx_seq_one_letter_code
_entity_poly.pdbx_strand_id
1 'polypeptide(L)'
;IELDRDLVVGLKKRFSHQSKFSLREGDVLSAPLEAENGLTINKVVANIPYNITGPLLKRLIGELRKAPENRFETLVLLMQKEVAQRLIALPGTSNFSALSVRIQLLAKCQDVCDVPSKCFQPAPKVDSKVVMIKPFVSSEPDFYEIGNLLEKLLKHAFAGRRKKLRNTIGSFV
;
A
#
# COMPACT_ATOMS: atom_id res chain seq x y z
N ILE A 1 8.87 10.80 -7.62
CA ILE A 1 10.08 10.17 -7.04
C ILE A 1 10.50 9.07 -7.98
N GLU A 2 11.78 9.03 -8.36
CA GLU A 2 12.34 8.01 -9.25
C GLU A 2 13.75 7.63 -8.78
N LEU A 3 14.03 6.32 -8.71
CA LEU A 3 15.30 5.77 -8.27
C LEU A 3 16.27 5.54 -9.43
N ASP A 4 15.74 5.20 -10.60
CA ASP A 4 16.52 4.89 -11.80
C ASP A 4 17.09 6.18 -12.41
N ARG A 5 18.41 6.31 -12.40
CA ARG A 5 19.12 7.51 -12.88
C ARG A 5 18.92 7.77 -14.37
N ASP A 6 18.81 6.73 -15.18
CA ASP A 6 18.59 6.88 -16.63
C ASP A 6 17.20 7.44 -16.89
N LEU A 7 16.20 6.95 -16.14
CA LEU A 7 14.84 7.51 -16.20
C LEU A 7 14.79 8.94 -15.67
N VAL A 8 15.53 9.26 -14.61
CA VAL A 8 15.62 10.61 -14.04
C VAL A 8 16.11 11.61 -15.09
N VAL A 9 17.16 11.28 -15.84
CA VAL A 9 17.68 12.15 -16.91
C VAL A 9 16.61 12.39 -17.99
N GLY A 10 15.95 11.34 -18.43
CA GLY A 10 14.87 11.41 -19.42
C GLY A 10 13.69 12.26 -18.94
N LEU A 11 13.25 12.07 -17.70
CA LEU A 11 12.14 12.80 -17.10
C LEU A 11 12.46 14.29 -16.91
N LYS A 12 13.68 14.62 -16.42
CA LYS A 12 14.14 16.01 -16.31
C LYS A 12 14.08 16.72 -17.67
N LYS A 13 14.60 16.10 -18.72
CA LYS A 13 14.57 16.65 -20.08
C LYS A 13 13.14 16.83 -20.61
N ARG A 14 12.28 15.82 -20.41
CA ARG A 14 10.91 15.82 -20.92
C ARG A 14 10.01 16.86 -20.26
N PHE A 15 10.18 17.09 -18.96
CA PHE A 15 9.30 17.92 -18.15
C PHE A 15 9.93 19.23 -17.68
N SER A 16 11.12 19.61 -18.18
CA SER A 16 11.85 20.82 -17.78
C SER A 16 11.03 22.13 -17.92
N HIS A 17 10.08 22.16 -18.85
CA HIS A 17 9.22 23.31 -19.11
C HIS A 17 7.93 23.34 -18.27
N GLN A 18 7.69 22.32 -17.46
CA GLN A 18 6.49 22.19 -16.63
C GLN A 18 6.73 22.77 -15.23
N SER A 19 6.28 23.99 -14.98
CA SER A 19 6.47 24.65 -13.67
C SER A 19 5.82 23.94 -12.49
N LYS A 20 4.83 23.07 -12.73
CA LYS A 20 4.15 22.28 -11.71
C LYS A 20 4.76 20.89 -11.53
N PHE A 21 5.82 20.55 -12.25
CA PHE A 21 6.50 19.27 -12.15
C PHE A 21 7.75 19.40 -11.30
N SER A 22 7.84 18.61 -10.23
CA SER A 22 9.04 18.45 -9.42
C SER A 22 9.46 16.99 -9.44
N LEU A 23 10.74 16.73 -9.73
CA LEU A 23 11.30 15.38 -9.77
C LEU A 23 12.32 15.22 -8.64
N ARG A 24 12.04 14.28 -7.77
CA ARG A 24 12.96 13.86 -6.71
C ARG A 24 13.62 12.54 -7.11
N GLU A 25 14.94 12.54 -7.21
CA GLU A 25 15.75 11.34 -7.36
C GLU A 25 15.95 10.67 -6.01
N GLY A 26 15.60 9.37 -5.89
CA GLY A 26 15.78 8.64 -4.65
C GLY A 26 14.80 7.47 -4.47
N ASP A 27 15.04 6.71 -3.40
CA ASP A 27 14.19 5.59 -3.02
C ASP A 27 12.90 6.10 -2.36
N VAL A 28 11.77 5.74 -2.94
CA VAL A 28 10.44 6.08 -2.42
C VAL A 28 10.19 5.57 -0.99
N LEU A 29 10.95 4.59 -0.51
CA LEU A 29 10.84 4.10 0.85
C LEU A 29 11.52 4.99 1.90
N SER A 30 12.45 5.87 1.49
CA SER A 30 13.20 6.75 2.38
C SER A 30 13.11 8.23 2.03
N ALA A 31 12.89 8.57 0.74
CA ALA A 31 12.79 9.96 0.30
C ALA A 31 11.64 10.70 0.98
N PRO A 32 11.76 11.98 1.35
CA PRO A 32 10.66 12.76 1.88
C PRO A 32 9.44 12.74 0.95
N LEU A 33 8.24 12.57 1.52
CA LEU A 33 6.97 12.58 0.76
C LEU A 33 6.28 13.95 0.78
N GLU A 34 6.96 14.96 1.29
CA GLU A 34 6.50 16.35 1.35
C GLU A 34 6.93 17.12 0.11
N ALA A 35 6.17 18.12 -0.28
CA ALA A 35 6.56 19.03 -1.35
C ALA A 35 7.60 20.04 -0.85
N GLU A 36 8.60 20.35 -1.68
CA GLU A 36 9.71 21.26 -1.33
C GLU A 36 9.27 22.71 -1.11
N ASN A 37 8.11 23.09 -1.64
CA ASN A 37 7.57 24.45 -1.62
C ASN A 37 6.45 24.68 -0.60
N GLY A 38 6.32 23.80 0.40
CA GLY A 38 5.30 23.89 1.45
C GLY A 38 3.89 23.49 0.99
N LEU A 39 3.72 23.01 -0.24
CA LEU A 39 2.45 22.47 -0.71
C LEU A 39 2.15 21.13 -0.04
N THR A 40 0.90 20.91 0.30
CA THR A 40 0.43 19.63 0.83
C THR A 40 0.22 18.63 -0.31
N ILE A 41 0.94 17.51 -0.25
CA ILE A 41 0.70 16.37 -1.16
C ILE A 41 -0.43 15.55 -0.54
N ASN A 42 -1.57 15.47 -1.20
CA ASN A 42 -2.74 14.75 -0.71
C ASN A 42 -3.12 13.51 -1.53
N LYS A 43 -2.47 13.26 -2.66
CA LYS A 43 -2.75 12.13 -3.53
C LYS A 43 -1.47 11.43 -3.99
N VAL A 44 -1.56 10.12 -4.16
CA VAL A 44 -0.48 9.29 -4.71
C VAL A 44 -1.00 8.50 -5.90
N VAL A 45 -0.27 8.53 -7.01
CA VAL A 45 -0.49 7.65 -8.16
C VAL A 45 0.84 6.94 -8.43
N ALA A 46 0.86 5.61 -8.37
CA ALA A 46 2.10 4.86 -8.53
C ALA A 46 1.90 3.51 -9.22
N ASN A 47 2.84 3.19 -10.10
CA ASN A 47 3.12 1.82 -10.52
C ASN A 47 4.21 1.28 -9.59
N ILE A 48 3.83 0.40 -8.66
CA ILE A 48 4.72 -0.05 -7.57
C ILE A 48 5.57 -1.24 -8.03
N PRO A 49 6.90 -1.17 -7.89
CA PRO A 49 7.74 -2.38 -8.01
C PRO A 49 7.27 -3.44 -7.03
N TYR A 50 7.07 -4.68 -7.50
CA TYR A 50 6.41 -5.72 -6.72
C TYR A 50 7.10 -6.08 -5.40
N ASN A 51 8.42 -5.98 -5.36
CA ASN A 51 9.25 -6.29 -4.20
C ASN A 51 9.09 -5.29 -3.05
N ILE A 52 8.61 -4.07 -3.31
CA ILE A 52 8.45 -3.03 -2.28
C ILE A 52 6.98 -2.76 -1.92
N THR A 53 6.01 -3.50 -2.48
CA THR A 53 4.58 -3.23 -2.26
C THR A 53 4.22 -3.20 -0.77
N GLY A 54 4.65 -4.19 0.01
CA GLY A 54 4.36 -4.24 1.45
C GLY A 54 4.94 -3.06 2.23
N PRO A 55 6.25 -2.81 2.18
CA PRO A 55 6.89 -1.65 2.81
C PRO A 55 6.27 -0.31 2.39
N LEU A 56 5.95 -0.14 1.09
CA LEU A 56 5.36 1.11 0.61
C LEU A 56 3.93 1.32 1.12
N LEU A 57 3.09 0.28 1.15
CA LEU A 57 1.76 0.36 1.75
C LEU A 57 1.84 0.81 3.21
N LYS A 58 2.75 0.24 4.01
CA LYS A 58 2.95 0.64 5.40
C LYS A 58 3.35 2.12 5.52
N ARG A 59 4.22 2.59 4.65
CA ARG A 59 4.65 3.98 4.64
C ARG A 59 3.51 4.95 4.30
N LEU A 60 2.69 4.60 3.30
CA LEU A 60 1.63 5.46 2.78
C LEU A 60 0.35 5.45 3.63
N ILE A 61 0.03 4.32 4.25
CA ILE A 61 -1.24 4.09 4.95
C ILE A 61 -1.03 4.01 6.47
N GLY A 62 0.17 3.67 6.92
CA GLY A 62 0.49 3.38 8.31
C GLY A 62 0.39 1.89 8.66
N GLU A 63 0.46 1.62 9.94
CA GLU A 63 0.32 0.30 10.55
C GLU A 63 -0.71 0.37 11.68
N LEU A 64 -1.24 -0.77 12.13
CA LEU A 64 -2.23 -0.80 13.22
C LEU A 64 -1.73 -0.18 14.54
N ARG A 65 -0.43 -0.10 14.73
CA ARG A 65 0.26 0.45 15.92
C ARG A 65 0.95 1.78 15.67
N LYS A 66 0.94 2.31 14.45
CA LYS A 66 1.63 3.57 14.14
C LYS A 66 0.93 4.27 12.99
N ALA A 67 0.55 5.52 13.22
CA ALA A 67 0.05 6.40 12.17
C ALA A 67 1.08 6.58 11.03
N PRO A 68 0.65 6.83 9.80
CA PRO A 68 1.55 7.19 8.72
C PRO A 68 2.18 8.57 8.96
N GLU A 69 3.37 8.78 8.40
CA GLU A 69 4.07 10.08 8.47
C GLU A 69 3.28 11.18 7.75
N ASN A 70 2.68 10.84 6.62
CA ASN A 70 1.89 11.75 5.80
C ASN A 70 0.46 11.21 5.65
N ARG A 71 -0.51 12.11 5.64
CA ARG A 71 -1.91 11.77 5.46
C ARG A 71 -2.35 12.07 4.03
N PHE A 72 -2.51 11.01 3.24
CA PHE A 72 -3.03 11.11 1.89
C PHE A 72 -4.55 10.90 1.87
N GLU A 73 -5.26 11.66 1.04
CA GLU A 73 -6.69 11.50 0.83
C GLU A 73 -7.03 10.31 -0.08
N THR A 74 -6.17 10.09 -1.08
CA THR A 74 -6.40 9.05 -2.08
C THR A 74 -5.09 8.52 -2.64
N LEU A 75 -4.99 7.21 -2.71
CA LEU A 75 -3.90 6.50 -3.35
C LEU A 75 -4.48 5.68 -4.51
N VAL A 76 -3.89 5.77 -5.70
CA VAL A 76 -4.21 4.92 -6.85
C VAL A 76 -2.95 4.15 -7.19
N LEU A 77 -2.97 2.86 -6.92
CA LEU A 77 -1.77 2.04 -6.94
C LEU A 77 -1.94 0.85 -7.88
N LEU A 78 -0.97 0.66 -8.78
CA LEU A 78 -0.85 -0.53 -9.59
C LEU A 78 0.14 -1.49 -8.91
N MET A 79 -0.27 -2.73 -8.69
CA MET A 79 0.51 -3.77 -7.99
C MET A 79 0.16 -5.16 -8.53
N GLN A 80 0.85 -6.19 -8.05
CA GLN A 80 0.52 -7.58 -8.40
C GLN A 80 -0.96 -7.88 -8.09
N LYS A 81 -1.65 -8.55 -9.03
CA LYS A 81 -3.07 -8.89 -8.92
C LYS A 81 -3.40 -9.64 -7.63
N GLU A 82 -2.57 -10.60 -7.23
CA GLU A 82 -2.76 -11.36 -6.00
C GLU A 82 -2.76 -10.46 -4.75
N VAL A 83 -1.81 -9.52 -4.67
CA VAL A 83 -1.73 -8.59 -3.54
C VAL A 83 -2.95 -7.67 -3.52
N ALA A 84 -3.31 -7.09 -4.67
CA ALA A 84 -4.48 -6.25 -4.81
C ALA A 84 -5.77 -6.97 -4.41
N GLN A 85 -5.95 -8.23 -4.85
CA GLN A 85 -7.10 -9.07 -4.49
C GLN A 85 -7.19 -9.30 -2.97
N ARG A 86 -6.06 -9.41 -2.27
CA ARG A 86 -6.06 -9.51 -0.80
C ARG A 86 -6.50 -8.22 -0.13
N LEU A 87 -6.15 -7.05 -0.68
CA LEU A 87 -6.56 -5.76 -0.10
C LEU A 87 -8.08 -5.57 -0.13
N ILE A 88 -8.73 -6.02 -1.23
CA ILE A 88 -10.18 -5.86 -1.46
C ILE A 88 -11.00 -7.08 -1.07
N ALA A 89 -10.37 -8.15 -0.58
CA ALA A 89 -11.04 -9.41 -0.26
C ALA A 89 -12.09 -9.26 0.83
N LEU A 90 -13.26 -9.84 0.62
CA LEU A 90 -14.31 -9.90 1.64
C LEU A 90 -14.10 -11.08 2.61
N PRO A 91 -14.53 -10.97 3.86
CA PRO A 91 -14.54 -12.10 4.79
C PRO A 91 -15.23 -13.33 4.17
N GLY A 92 -14.68 -14.52 4.43
CA GLY A 92 -15.17 -15.78 3.88
C GLY A 92 -14.65 -16.13 2.48
N THR A 93 -13.94 -15.24 1.81
CA THR A 93 -13.33 -15.55 0.50
C THR A 93 -11.91 -16.12 0.65
N SER A 94 -11.44 -16.86 -0.37
CA SER A 94 -10.11 -17.50 -0.37
C SER A 94 -8.94 -16.52 -0.30
N ASN A 95 -9.13 -15.28 -0.77
CA ASN A 95 -8.12 -14.23 -0.75
C ASN A 95 -8.07 -13.47 0.58
N PHE A 96 -9.07 -13.65 1.46
CA PHE A 96 -9.10 -12.97 2.76
C PHE A 96 -7.93 -13.43 3.64
N SER A 97 -7.20 -12.50 4.20
CA SER A 97 -5.93 -12.74 4.89
C SER A 97 -5.68 -11.69 5.98
N ALA A 98 -4.63 -11.89 6.77
CA ALA A 98 -4.19 -10.88 7.74
C ALA A 98 -3.90 -9.51 7.08
N LEU A 99 -3.42 -9.50 5.82
CA LEU A 99 -3.24 -8.26 5.06
C LEU A 99 -4.58 -7.58 4.77
N SER A 100 -5.62 -8.35 4.41
CA SER A 100 -6.97 -7.83 4.19
C SER A 100 -7.48 -7.09 5.43
N VAL A 101 -7.37 -7.72 6.60
CA VAL A 101 -7.81 -7.12 7.87
C VAL A 101 -7.01 -5.86 8.19
N ARG A 102 -5.67 -5.93 8.12
CA ARG A 102 -4.82 -4.76 8.40
C ARG A 102 -5.18 -3.56 7.57
N ILE A 103 -5.28 -3.75 6.26
CA ILE A 103 -5.54 -2.63 5.34
C ILE A 103 -6.98 -2.12 5.49
N GLN A 104 -7.97 -3.01 5.63
CA GLN A 104 -9.37 -2.59 5.75
C GLN A 104 -9.71 -1.93 7.09
N LEU A 105 -8.88 -2.10 8.12
CA LEU A 105 -8.94 -1.33 9.36
C LEU A 105 -8.34 0.08 9.20
N LEU A 106 -7.44 0.28 8.24
CA LEU A 106 -6.72 1.54 8.02
C LEU A 106 -7.28 2.36 6.85
N ALA A 107 -7.95 1.70 5.89
CA ALA A 107 -8.36 2.33 4.64
C ALA A 107 -9.53 1.61 3.96
N LYS A 108 -10.31 2.34 3.16
CA LYS A 108 -11.26 1.77 2.22
C LYS A 108 -10.54 1.48 0.90
N CYS A 109 -10.59 0.21 0.45
CA CYS A 109 -10.02 -0.23 -0.82
C CYS A 109 -11.12 -0.49 -1.86
N GLN A 110 -10.89 -0.07 -3.11
CA GLN A 110 -11.80 -0.26 -4.22
C GLN A 110 -11.04 -0.80 -5.43
N ASP A 111 -11.63 -1.78 -6.10
CA ASP A 111 -11.16 -2.28 -7.39
C ASP A 111 -11.35 -1.21 -8.47
N VAL A 112 -10.33 -1.01 -9.30
CA VAL A 112 -10.42 -0.08 -10.44
C VAL A 112 -10.40 -0.85 -11.75
N CYS A 113 -9.31 -1.58 -12.04
CA CYS A 113 -9.21 -2.43 -13.22
C CYS A 113 -8.10 -3.48 -13.12
N ASP A 114 -8.24 -4.54 -13.90
CA ASP A 114 -7.16 -5.51 -14.17
C ASP A 114 -6.22 -4.97 -15.25
N VAL A 115 -4.93 -5.25 -15.11
CA VAL A 115 -3.90 -4.92 -16.09
C VAL A 115 -3.14 -6.19 -16.45
N PRO A 116 -3.39 -6.77 -17.62
CA PRO A 116 -2.68 -7.96 -18.07
C PRO A 116 -1.18 -7.72 -18.19
N SER A 117 -0.39 -8.76 -17.94
CA SER A 117 1.09 -8.71 -18.02
C SER A 117 1.62 -8.24 -19.39
N LYS A 118 0.90 -8.54 -20.46
CA LYS A 118 1.22 -8.08 -21.84
C LYS A 118 1.21 -6.55 -22.04
N CYS A 119 0.64 -5.79 -21.09
CA CYS A 119 0.62 -4.33 -21.12
C CYS A 119 1.96 -3.72 -20.66
N PHE A 120 2.93 -4.52 -20.27
CA PHE A 120 4.23 -4.07 -19.78
C PHE A 120 5.37 -4.48 -20.72
N GLN A 121 6.45 -3.70 -20.71
CA GLN A 121 7.68 -3.96 -21.44
C GLN A 121 8.89 -3.78 -20.51
N PRO A 122 9.63 -4.85 -20.14
CA PRO A 122 9.33 -6.26 -20.40
C PRO A 122 8.09 -6.75 -19.64
N ALA A 123 7.42 -7.77 -20.16
CA ALA A 123 6.24 -8.34 -19.54
C ALA A 123 6.60 -9.07 -18.23
N PRO A 124 5.93 -8.78 -17.10
CA PRO A 124 6.11 -9.53 -15.86
C PRO A 124 5.48 -10.93 -15.96
N LYS A 125 5.83 -11.80 -15.00
CA LYS A 125 5.31 -13.18 -14.95
C LYS A 125 3.85 -13.28 -14.48
N VAL A 126 3.30 -12.21 -13.91
CA VAL A 126 1.96 -12.16 -13.30
C VAL A 126 1.22 -10.91 -13.74
N ASP A 127 -0.10 -11.01 -13.77
CA ASP A 127 -0.95 -9.86 -14.03
C ASP A 127 -0.91 -8.86 -12.87
N SER A 128 -1.29 -7.64 -13.17
CA SER A 128 -1.42 -6.55 -12.23
C SER A 128 -2.88 -6.13 -12.06
N LYS A 129 -3.13 -5.32 -11.06
CA LYS A 129 -4.42 -4.69 -10.80
C LYS A 129 -4.19 -3.28 -10.26
N VAL A 130 -5.06 -2.36 -10.67
CA VAL A 130 -5.13 -1.03 -10.09
C VAL A 130 -6.16 -1.03 -8.97
N VAL A 131 -5.75 -0.52 -7.81
CA VAL A 131 -6.61 -0.35 -6.63
C VAL A 131 -6.60 1.10 -6.21
N MET A 132 -7.78 1.64 -5.92
CA MET A 132 -7.92 2.93 -5.24
C MET A 132 -8.05 2.68 -3.74
N ILE A 133 -7.25 3.40 -2.96
CA ILE A 133 -7.20 3.29 -1.50
C ILE A 133 -7.46 4.67 -0.90
N LYS A 134 -8.43 4.76 0.00
CA LYS A 134 -8.73 5.97 0.77
C LYS A 134 -8.45 5.69 2.23
N PRO A 135 -7.33 6.16 2.79
CA PRO A 135 -7.03 6.00 4.20
C PRO A 135 -8.10 6.65 5.07
N PHE A 136 -8.42 6.03 6.20
CA PHE A 136 -9.29 6.65 7.19
C PHE A 136 -8.51 7.71 7.94
N VAL A 137 -9.17 8.81 8.24
CA VAL A 137 -8.63 9.82 9.16
C VAL A 137 -8.93 9.32 10.56
N SER A 138 -8.03 8.51 11.13
CA SER A 138 -8.16 8.13 12.53
C SER A 138 -7.66 9.29 13.40
N SER A 139 -8.57 9.89 14.15
CA SER A 139 -8.28 10.84 15.23
C SER A 139 -8.29 10.15 16.60
N GLU A 140 -8.58 8.86 16.65
CA GLU A 140 -8.74 8.10 17.89
C GLU A 140 -7.36 7.61 18.38
N PRO A 141 -6.81 8.18 19.45
CA PRO A 141 -5.54 7.72 20.05
C PRO A 141 -5.59 6.23 20.41
N ASP A 142 -6.73 5.78 20.94
CA ASP A 142 -6.97 4.42 21.44
C ASP A 142 -6.83 3.36 20.35
N PHE A 143 -7.04 3.71 19.07
CA PHE A 143 -6.88 2.77 17.96
C PHE A 143 -5.46 2.20 17.89
N TYR A 144 -4.45 3.04 18.10
CA TYR A 144 -3.05 2.61 18.03
C TYR A 144 -2.59 1.91 19.31
N GLU A 145 -3.22 2.17 20.45
CA GLU A 145 -2.92 1.48 21.72
C GLU A 145 -3.24 0.00 21.63
N ILE A 146 -4.38 -0.37 21.04
CA ILE A 146 -4.74 -1.78 20.84
C ILE A 146 -4.03 -2.45 19.65
N GLY A 147 -3.31 -1.67 18.84
CA GLY A 147 -2.69 -2.15 17.61
C GLY A 147 -1.71 -3.31 17.82
N ASN A 148 -0.95 -3.31 18.91
CA ASN A 148 -0.06 -4.41 19.26
C ASN A 148 -0.82 -5.72 19.56
N LEU A 149 -1.97 -5.61 20.24
CA LEU A 149 -2.84 -6.74 20.53
C LEU A 149 -3.46 -7.29 19.23
N LEU A 150 -3.94 -6.40 18.35
CA LEU A 150 -4.48 -6.76 17.05
C LEU A 150 -3.44 -7.48 16.18
N GLU A 151 -2.20 -6.99 16.12
CA GLU A 151 -1.13 -7.65 15.36
C GLU A 151 -0.84 -9.07 15.88
N LYS A 152 -0.79 -9.26 17.21
CA LYS A 152 -0.64 -10.57 17.81
C LYS A 152 -1.82 -11.49 17.46
N LEU A 153 -3.05 -10.99 17.62
CA LEU A 153 -4.26 -11.73 17.27
C LEU A 153 -4.25 -12.16 15.80
N LEU A 154 -3.95 -11.26 14.88
CA LEU A 154 -3.89 -11.56 13.45
C LEU A 154 -2.82 -12.60 13.13
N LYS A 155 -1.65 -12.51 13.76
CA LYS A 155 -0.59 -13.52 13.61
C LYS A 155 -1.08 -14.92 13.99
N HIS A 156 -1.78 -15.07 15.11
CA HIS A 156 -2.31 -16.36 15.55
C HIS A 156 -3.51 -16.81 14.71
N ALA A 157 -4.45 -15.92 14.43
CA ALA A 157 -5.66 -16.23 13.68
C ALA A 157 -5.34 -16.75 12.26
N PHE A 158 -4.31 -16.21 11.60
CA PHE A 158 -3.90 -16.59 10.25
C PHE A 158 -2.68 -17.51 10.17
N ALA A 159 -2.16 -18.00 11.31
CA ALA A 159 -1.01 -18.91 11.36
C ALA A 159 -1.23 -20.24 10.63
N GLY A 160 -2.47 -20.67 10.49
CA GLY A 160 -2.80 -21.93 9.81
C GLY A 160 -4.06 -21.83 8.97
N ARG A 161 -3.93 -21.48 7.68
CA ARG A 161 -5.07 -21.28 6.76
C ARG A 161 -6.08 -22.44 6.68
N ARG A 162 -5.64 -23.68 6.96
CA ARG A 162 -6.47 -24.89 6.95
C ARG A 162 -6.97 -25.32 8.32
N LYS A 163 -6.56 -24.64 9.40
CA LYS A 163 -6.98 -24.97 10.77
C LYS A 163 -8.21 -24.15 11.15
N LYS A 164 -9.06 -24.73 11.98
CA LYS A 164 -10.19 -24.00 12.59
C LYS A 164 -9.64 -22.88 13.48
N LEU A 165 -10.27 -21.72 13.48
CA LEU A 165 -9.84 -20.54 14.23
C LEU A 165 -9.63 -20.86 15.72
N ARG A 166 -10.54 -21.62 16.35
CA ARG A 166 -10.42 -22.06 17.74
C ARG A 166 -9.09 -22.78 18.07
N ASN A 167 -8.49 -23.46 17.06
CA ASN A 167 -7.24 -24.20 17.24
C ASN A 167 -5.99 -23.32 17.05
N THR A 168 -6.16 -22.11 16.50
CA THR A 168 -5.06 -21.18 16.27
C THR A 168 -5.02 -20.05 17.29
N ILE A 169 -6.16 -19.67 17.88
CA ILE A 169 -6.22 -18.64 18.92
C ILE A 169 -6.40 -19.20 20.34
N GLY A 170 -6.63 -20.50 20.51
CA GLY A 170 -6.79 -21.10 21.84
C GLY A 170 -5.59 -20.95 22.79
N SER A 171 -4.40 -20.66 22.24
CA SER A 171 -3.21 -20.32 23.03
C SER A 171 -3.02 -18.80 23.22
N PHE A 172 -3.89 -17.98 22.66
CA PHE A 172 -3.84 -16.53 22.75
C PHE A 172 -4.77 -16.01 23.86
N VAL A 173 -5.83 -16.75 24.17
CA VAL A 173 -6.78 -16.52 25.25
C VAL A 173 -6.41 -17.40 26.42
#